data_14abb72088cafb276451cd080e1109ab
#
_entry.id   14abb72088cafb276451cd080e1109ab
#
_cell.length_a   1.000
_cell.length_b   1.000
_cell.length_c   1.000
_cell.angle_alpha   90.00
_cell.angle_beta   90.00
_cell.angle_gamma   90.00
#
_symmetry.space_group_name_H-M   'P 1'
#
loop_
_entity.id
_entity.type
_entity.pdbx_description
1 polymer ?
#
loop_
_entity_poly.entity_id
_entity_poly.type
_entity_poly.pdbx_seq_one_letter_code
_entity_poly.pdbx_strand_id
1 'polypeptide(L)'
;RRSSDLGKGKDIKDEPLTAKVTRSIILLDTIPYRPRLMDSRIGIFPTMKNEYSAAKQTTRSIYYANRWRLEPSDLRGYIEGKKVTPIKPIVFYVDSCFPESWKASIFEAVNQWNEPFEKIGFTQAIQAKEFPKDDPEFDPDNLKYSCIRYAPIGIENAMGPSWVDPRSGEILNASVYLYHNVIKLLNNWLFIQTAQADKRVRHKVIPREVMDDALRYVV
;
A
#
# COMPACT_ATOMS: atom_id res chain seq x y z
N ARG A 1 -13.99 2.06 -10.57
CA ARG A 1 -14.62 0.93 -9.85
C ARG A 1 -15.88 0.53 -10.61
N ARG A 2 -16.04 -0.73 -10.93
CA ARG A 2 -17.29 -1.24 -11.50
C ARG A 2 -18.34 -1.32 -10.39
N SER A 3 -19.56 -0.89 -10.67
CA SER A 3 -20.70 -0.99 -9.75
C SER A 3 -21.05 -2.43 -9.31
N SER A 4 -20.41 -3.44 -9.91
CA SER A 4 -20.56 -4.85 -9.56
C SER A 4 -19.91 -5.25 -8.23
N ASP A 5 -19.04 -4.42 -7.65
CA ASP A 5 -18.37 -4.70 -6.38
C ASP A 5 -19.19 -4.25 -5.16
N LEU A 6 -20.22 -3.50 -5.40
CA LEU A 6 -21.26 -3.24 -4.41
C LEU A 6 -22.18 -4.45 -4.44
N GLY A 7 -22.07 -5.33 -3.45
CA GLY A 7 -22.97 -6.49 -3.32
C GLY A 7 -24.40 -6.06 -3.62
N LYS A 8 -25.24 -7.00 -4.12
CA LYS A 8 -26.65 -6.80 -4.46
C LYS A 8 -27.42 -6.19 -3.28
N GLY A 9 -27.11 -4.94 -2.96
CA GLY A 9 -27.90 -4.09 -2.09
C GLY A 9 -29.18 -3.73 -2.83
N LYS A 10 -30.29 -3.71 -2.12
CA LYS A 10 -31.57 -3.16 -2.57
C LYS A 10 -31.30 -1.86 -3.34
N ASP A 11 -32.02 -1.68 -4.44
CA ASP A 11 -31.98 -0.47 -5.26
C ASP A 11 -31.81 0.77 -4.38
N ILE A 12 -30.64 1.42 -4.50
CA ILE A 12 -30.41 2.72 -3.88
C ILE A 12 -31.37 3.63 -4.63
N LYS A 13 -32.45 4.04 -3.96
CA LYS A 13 -33.33 5.07 -4.49
C LYS A 13 -32.50 6.32 -4.75
N ASP A 14 -32.76 7.00 -5.86
CA ASP A 14 -32.15 8.30 -6.18
C ASP A 14 -32.57 9.34 -5.13
N GLU A 15 -31.92 9.29 -3.97
CA GLU A 15 -32.11 10.26 -2.90
C GLU A 15 -31.01 11.31 -2.97
N PRO A 16 -31.32 12.61 -2.87
CA PRO A 16 -30.31 13.65 -2.85
C PRO A 16 -29.42 13.48 -1.63
N LEU A 17 -28.10 13.46 -1.84
CA LEU A 17 -27.12 13.43 -0.76
C LEU A 17 -26.12 14.58 -0.87
N THR A 18 -25.63 15.03 0.26
CA THR A 18 -24.50 15.96 0.32
C THR A 18 -23.23 15.19 0.69
N ALA A 19 -22.19 15.35 -0.12
CA ALA A 19 -20.91 14.73 0.15
C ALA A 19 -19.79 15.77 0.20
N LYS A 20 -18.88 15.64 1.17
CA LYS A 20 -17.62 16.37 1.19
C LYS A 20 -16.60 15.60 0.35
N VAL A 21 -16.02 16.25 -0.64
CA VAL A 21 -15.02 15.65 -1.53
C VAL A 21 -13.71 16.41 -1.40
N THR A 22 -12.62 15.69 -1.12
CA THR A 22 -11.27 16.22 -1.16
C THR A 22 -10.66 15.93 -2.53
N ARG A 23 -10.04 16.93 -3.13
CA ARG A 23 -9.31 16.82 -4.40
C ARG A 23 -7.88 17.30 -4.19
N SER A 24 -6.92 16.47 -4.55
CA SER A 24 -5.50 16.85 -4.53
C SER A 24 -4.99 17.04 -5.95
N ILE A 25 -4.22 18.12 -6.15
CA ILE A 25 -3.51 18.39 -7.39
C ILE A 25 -2.03 18.38 -7.09
N ILE A 26 -1.28 17.51 -7.77
CA ILE A 26 0.16 17.36 -7.58
C ILE A 26 0.89 17.85 -8.83
N LEU A 27 1.87 18.72 -8.62
CA LEU A 27 2.83 19.07 -9.66
C LEU A 27 3.83 17.93 -9.76
N LEU A 28 3.85 17.25 -10.90
CA LEU A 28 4.81 16.18 -11.16
C LEU A 28 6.20 16.74 -11.46
N ASP A 29 7.22 16.01 -11.05
CA ASP A 29 8.61 16.36 -11.37
C ASP A 29 8.80 16.57 -12.88
N THR A 30 9.62 17.55 -13.24
CA THR A 30 9.94 17.85 -14.64
C THR A 30 10.61 16.65 -15.31
N ILE A 31 11.49 15.96 -14.58
CA ILE A 31 12.13 14.73 -15.06
C ILE A 31 11.42 13.53 -14.43
N PRO A 32 10.67 12.75 -15.22
CA PRO A 32 10.00 11.57 -14.70
C PRO A 32 11.01 10.51 -14.26
N TYR A 33 10.63 9.71 -13.27
CA TYR A 33 11.44 8.55 -12.89
C TYR A 33 11.63 7.61 -14.08
N ARG A 34 12.78 6.97 -14.18
CA ARG A 34 13.07 6.04 -15.30
C ARG A 34 12.05 4.89 -15.29
N PRO A 35 11.19 4.76 -16.31
CA PRO A 35 10.21 3.71 -16.36
C PRO A 35 10.88 2.33 -16.49
N ARG A 36 10.27 1.32 -15.90
CA ARG A 36 10.67 -0.08 -16.04
C ARG A 36 9.51 -0.85 -16.65
N LEU A 37 9.78 -1.59 -17.72
CA LEU A 37 8.76 -2.47 -18.29
C LEU A 37 8.37 -3.54 -17.28
N MET A 38 7.07 -3.80 -17.21
CA MET A 38 6.54 -4.87 -16.38
C MET A 38 6.95 -6.22 -16.96
N ASP A 39 7.33 -7.15 -16.09
CA ASP A 39 7.50 -8.55 -16.41
C ASP A 39 6.29 -9.32 -15.87
N SER A 40 5.55 -9.99 -16.75
CA SER A 40 4.33 -10.73 -16.37
C SER A 40 4.56 -11.90 -15.42
N ARG A 41 5.81 -12.32 -15.22
CA ARG A 41 6.20 -13.34 -14.25
C ARG A 41 6.21 -12.80 -12.82
N ILE A 42 6.16 -11.49 -12.64
CA ILE A 42 6.17 -10.82 -11.34
C ILE A 42 4.79 -10.19 -11.13
N GLY A 43 4.12 -10.54 -10.05
CA GLY A 43 2.76 -10.09 -9.72
C GLY A 43 2.71 -8.67 -9.14
N ILE A 44 3.20 -7.68 -9.89
CA ILE A 44 3.15 -6.26 -9.51
C ILE A 44 2.08 -5.52 -10.32
N PHE A 45 1.49 -4.48 -9.73
CA PHE A 45 0.53 -3.64 -10.44
C PHE A 45 1.23 -2.81 -11.52
N PRO A 46 0.70 -2.77 -12.75
CA PRO A 46 1.26 -1.97 -13.83
C PRO A 46 0.48 -0.68 -14.07
N THR A 47 1.17 0.29 -14.65
CA THR A 47 0.57 1.42 -15.35
C THR A 47 0.58 1.14 -16.85
N MET A 48 -0.62 1.05 -17.44
CA MET A 48 -0.76 0.80 -18.88
C MET A 48 -0.71 2.13 -19.64
N LYS A 49 0.02 2.13 -20.75
CA LYS A 49 0.04 3.21 -21.75
C LYS A 49 -0.15 2.63 -23.15
N ASN A 50 -0.78 3.39 -24.01
CA ASN A 50 -0.83 3.08 -25.43
C ASN A 50 0.27 3.85 -26.15
N GLU A 51 1.18 3.10 -26.78
CA GLU A 51 2.15 3.64 -27.71
C GLU A 51 1.57 3.59 -29.11
N TYR A 52 1.59 4.69 -29.80
CA TYR A 52 1.22 4.75 -31.21
C TYR A 52 2.26 5.56 -31.97
N SER A 53 2.51 5.14 -33.18
CA SER A 53 3.46 5.79 -34.08
C SER A 53 2.88 5.83 -35.47
N ALA A 54 2.88 7.02 -36.07
CA ALA A 54 2.44 7.19 -37.46
C ALA A 54 3.26 6.31 -38.45
N ALA A 55 4.54 6.12 -38.17
CA ALA A 55 5.43 5.31 -39.00
C ALA A 55 5.09 3.80 -38.95
N LYS A 56 4.54 3.32 -37.84
CA LYS A 56 4.21 1.89 -37.63
C LYS A 56 2.78 1.53 -37.97
N GLN A 57 1.92 2.52 -38.18
CA GLN A 57 0.47 2.36 -38.45
C GLN A 57 -0.23 1.39 -37.48
N THR A 58 0.27 1.28 -36.27
CA THR A 58 -0.23 0.37 -35.23
C THR A 58 -0.15 0.99 -33.86
N THR A 59 -1.01 0.54 -32.97
CA THR A 59 -1.01 0.89 -31.56
C THR A 59 -0.72 -0.36 -30.74
N ARG A 60 0.14 -0.22 -29.74
CA ARG A 60 0.39 -1.30 -28.78
C ARG A 60 0.32 -0.80 -27.36
N SER A 61 -0.14 -1.64 -26.45
CA SER A 61 -0.11 -1.35 -25.03
C SER A 61 1.28 -1.66 -24.45
N ILE A 62 1.79 -0.72 -23.66
CA ILE A 62 3.02 -0.87 -22.88
C ILE A 62 2.62 -0.84 -21.41
N TYR A 63 3.26 -1.67 -20.61
CA TYR A 63 3.00 -1.76 -19.18
C TYR A 63 4.27 -1.41 -18.41
N TYR A 64 4.18 -0.38 -17.56
CA TYR A 64 5.25 0.00 -16.66
C TYR A 64 4.97 -0.56 -15.27
N ALA A 65 5.98 -1.13 -14.63
CA ALA A 65 5.92 -1.60 -13.26
C ALA A 65 5.71 -0.41 -12.30
N ASN A 66 4.68 -0.48 -11.46
CA ASN A 66 4.48 0.50 -10.41
C ASN A 66 5.51 0.28 -9.31
N ARG A 67 6.31 1.31 -9.00
CA ARG A 67 7.39 1.21 -8.02
C ARG A 67 7.72 2.56 -7.38
N TRP A 68 8.20 2.51 -6.16
CA TRP A 68 8.74 3.66 -5.47
C TRP A 68 10.05 4.14 -6.10
N ARG A 69 10.28 5.45 -6.08
CA ARG A 69 11.57 6.04 -6.45
C ARG A 69 12.53 5.86 -5.29
N LEU A 70 13.44 4.90 -5.41
CA LEU A 70 14.54 4.72 -4.47
C LEU A 70 15.85 5.07 -5.19
N GLU A 71 16.47 6.16 -4.78
CA GLU A 71 17.74 6.66 -5.28
C GLU A 71 18.72 6.68 -4.12
N PRO A 72 19.93 6.12 -4.27
CA PRO A 72 20.89 6.05 -3.17
C PRO A 72 21.41 7.44 -2.80
N SER A 73 21.50 7.74 -1.50
CA SER A 73 22.10 8.97 -0.99
C SER A 73 23.60 9.07 -1.28
N ASP A 74 24.28 7.92 -1.33
CA ASP A 74 25.67 7.76 -1.76
C ASP A 74 25.73 6.78 -2.93
N LEU A 75 25.69 7.31 -4.15
CA LEU A 75 25.73 6.50 -5.37
C LEU A 75 27.04 5.72 -5.49
N ARG A 76 28.18 6.32 -5.07
CA ARG A 76 29.47 5.65 -5.16
C ARG A 76 29.54 4.46 -4.22
N GLY A 77 29.18 4.66 -2.96
CA GLY A 77 29.12 3.58 -1.98
C GLY A 77 28.16 2.46 -2.40
N TYR A 78 27.01 2.81 -2.99
CA TYR A 78 26.06 1.84 -3.51
C TYR A 78 26.64 0.99 -4.65
N ILE A 79 27.34 1.60 -5.60
CA ILE A 79 28.03 0.87 -6.70
C ILE A 79 29.13 -0.03 -6.15
N GLU A 80 29.83 0.39 -5.10
CA GLU A 80 30.85 -0.40 -4.39
C GLU A 80 30.24 -1.54 -3.55
N GLY A 81 28.91 -1.69 -3.52
CA GLY A 81 28.21 -2.75 -2.77
C GLY A 81 27.97 -2.43 -1.29
N LYS A 82 28.18 -1.19 -0.86
CA LYS A 82 27.83 -0.75 0.49
C LYS A 82 26.32 -0.56 0.62
N LYS A 83 25.79 -0.84 1.79
CA LYS A 83 24.41 -0.49 2.11
C LYS A 83 24.31 1.03 2.36
N VAL A 84 23.36 1.69 1.72
CA VAL A 84 23.15 3.14 1.82
C VAL A 84 21.69 3.45 2.13
N THR A 85 21.41 4.62 2.67
CA THR A 85 20.04 5.11 2.81
C THR A 85 19.54 5.67 1.48
N PRO A 86 18.26 5.64 1.18
CA PRO A 86 17.73 6.37 0.03
C PRO A 86 17.72 7.88 0.31
N ILE A 87 17.79 8.69 -0.77
CA ILE A 87 17.62 10.14 -0.68
C ILE A 87 16.28 10.49 -0.04
N LYS A 88 15.21 9.77 -0.46
CA LYS A 88 13.85 9.92 0.08
C LYS A 88 13.34 8.54 0.51
N PRO A 89 13.24 8.28 1.81
CA PRO A 89 12.64 7.03 2.29
C PRO A 89 11.13 7.00 2.02
N ILE A 90 10.59 5.80 1.94
CA ILE A 90 9.16 5.56 1.90
C ILE A 90 8.64 5.71 3.33
N VAL A 91 7.73 6.65 3.57
CA VAL A 91 7.18 6.88 4.90
C VAL A 91 5.69 6.60 4.89
N PHE A 92 5.23 5.70 5.77
CA PHE A 92 3.82 5.48 6.04
C PHE A 92 3.45 6.03 7.41
N TYR A 93 2.44 6.88 7.43
CA TYR A 93 1.86 7.39 8.65
C TYR A 93 0.71 6.47 9.09
N VAL A 94 0.79 5.99 10.33
CA VAL A 94 -0.19 5.06 10.92
C VAL A 94 -1.24 5.84 11.68
N ASP A 95 -2.50 5.60 11.36
CA ASP A 95 -3.65 6.28 11.95
C ASP A 95 -3.72 6.06 13.47
N SER A 96 -3.88 7.14 14.21
CA SER A 96 -4.01 7.10 15.67
C SER A 96 -5.28 6.41 16.14
N CYS A 97 -6.31 6.28 15.29
CA CYS A 97 -7.57 5.62 15.58
C CYS A 97 -7.50 4.09 15.62
N PHE A 98 -6.37 3.49 15.24
CA PHE A 98 -6.22 2.05 15.37
C PHE A 98 -6.32 1.59 16.82
N PRO A 99 -6.95 0.43 17.08
CA PRO A 99 -6.85 -0.21 18.38
C PRO A 99 -5.38 -0.38 18.82
N GLU A 100 -5.05 -0.06 20.07
CA GLU A 100 -3.67 -0.14 20.57
C GLU A 100 -3.05 -1.54 20.36
N SER A 101 -3.89 -2.58 20.47
CA SER A 101 -3.44 -3.96 20.25
C SER A 101 -2.98 -4.24 18.81
N TRP A 102 -3.35 -3.41 17.84
CA TRP A 102 -2.97 -3.59 16.44
C TRP A 102 -1.75 -2.76 16.04
N LYS A 103 -1.55 -1.62 16.69
CA LYS A 103 -0.50 -0.66 16.31
C LYS A 103 0.88 -1.29 16.26
N ALA A 104 1.26 -2.03 17.31
CA ALA A 104 2.58 -2.67 17.37
C ALA A 104 2.83 -3.58 16.15
N SER A 105 1.86 -4.44 15.82
CA SER A 105 1.95 -5.34 14.65
C SER A 105 2.01 -4.59 13.33
N ILE A 106 1.26 -3.47 13.19
CA ILE A 106 1.29 -2.63 11.98
C ILE A 106 2.66 -1.97 11.81
N PHE A 107 3.20 -1.38 12.87
CA PHE A 107 4.54 -0.77 12.83
C PHE A 107 5.62 -1.79 12.47
N GLU A 108 5.56 -2.97 13.09
CA GLU A 108 6.49 -4.06 12.82
C GLU A 108 6.37 -4.53 11.37
N ALA A 109 5.15 -4.73 10.85
CA ALA A 109 4.89 -5.16 9.49
C ALA A 109 5.52 -4.20 8.46
N VAL A 110 5.31 -2.89 8.62
CA VAL A 110 5.91 -1.89 7.73
C VAL A 110 7.43 -1.94 7.80
N ASN A 111 8.00 -2.03 9.00
CA ASN A 111 9.45 -2.02 9.18
C ASN A 111 10.12 -3.30 8.70
N GLN A 112 9.43 -4.44 8.69
CA GLN A 112 9.95 -5.71 8.16
C GLN A 112 10.30 -5.62 6.66
N TRP A 113 9.67 -4.74 5.91
CA TRP A 113 10.01 -4.50 4.51
C TRP A 113 11.44 -3.95 4.31
N ASN A 114 12.10 -3.46 5.36
CA ASN A 114 13.52 -3.10 5.25
C ASN A 114 14.41 -4.30 4.96
N GLU A 115 14.04 -5.51 5.38
CA GLU A 115 14.84 -6.71 5.11
C GLU A 115 15.04 -6.98 3.61
N PRO A 116 14.00 -7.03 2.76
CA PRO A 116 14.19 -7.13 1.30
C PRO A 116 14.90 -5.91 0.71
N PHE A 117 14.68 -4.69 1.23
CA PHE A 117 15.40 -3.51 0.76
C PHE A 117 16.89 -3.57 1.08
N GLU A 118 17.27 -4.12 2.22
CA GLU A 118 18.68 -4.34 2.57
C GLU A 118 19.38 -5.34 1.65
N LYS A 119 18.66 -6.35 1.16
CA LYS A 119 19.21 -7.30 0.19
C LYS A 119 19.57 -6.65 -1.15
N ILE A 120 18.94 -5.54 -1.48
CA ILE A 120 19.24 -4.73 -2.68
C ILE A 120 20.07 -3.50 -2.38
N GLY A 121 20.64 -3.38 -1.18
CA GLY A 121 21.62 -2.35 -0.80
C GLY A 121 21.05 -1.10 -0.15
N PHE A 122 19.77 -1.06 0.23
CA PHE A 122 19.18 0.08 0.93
C PHE A 122 18.91 -0.21 2.40
N THR A 123 19.37 0.66 3.29
CA THR A 123 19.01 0.66 4.71
C THR A 123 17.95 1.73 4.98
N GLN A 124 17.06 1.49 5.91
CA GLN A 124 16.00 2.44 6.30
C GLN A 124 15.17 2.95 5.11
N ALA A 125 14.92 2.07 4.14
CA ALA A 125 14.20 2.40 2.92
C ALA A 125 12.72 2.70 3.16
N ILE A 126 12.12 2.06 4.16
CA ILE A 126 10.73 2.25 4.55
C ILE A 126 10.62 2.50 6.06
N GLN A 127 9.73 3.39 6.46
CA GLN A 127 9.53 3.81 7.84
C GLN A 127 8.05 3.92 8.16
N ALA A 128 7.64 3.39 9.31
CA ALA A 128 6.33 3.67 9.90
C ALA A 128 6.47 4.83 10.89
N LYS A 129 5.54 5.77 10.86
CA LYS A 129 5.44 6.90 11.80
C LYS A 129 4.01 7.03 12.28
N GLU A 130 3.82 7.53 13.48
CA GLU A 130 2.48 7.93 13.95
C GLU A 130 1.99 9.18 13.21
N PHE A 131 0.66 9.36 13.17
CA PHE A 131 0.09 10.64 12.73
C PHE A 131 0.65 11.77 13.59
N PRO A 132 1.17 12.85 12.98
CA PRO A 132 1.63 14.01 13.71
C PRO A 132 0.49 14.61 14.54
N LYS A 133 0.75 14.84 15.83
CA LYS A 133 -0.26 15.42 16.74
C LYS A 133 -0.30 16.95 16.67
N ASP A 134 0.84 17.54 16.37
CA ASP A 134 1.07 19.00 16.47
C ASP A 134 1.36 19.65 15.12
N ASP A 135 1.07 18.95 14.01
CA ASP A 135 1.25 19.49 12.64
C ASP A 135 -0.12 19.89 12.07
N PRO A 136 -0.46 21.19 12.05
CA PRO A 136 -1.75 21.66 11.52
C PRO A 136 -1.88 21.48 10.00
N GLU A 137 -0.79 21.25 9.29
CA GLU A 137 -0.77 21.01 7.85
C GLU A 137 -0.96 19.53 7.50
N PHE A 138 -0.90 18.65 8.50
CA PHE A 138 -1.08 17.23 8.28
C PHE A 138 -2.54 16.90 7.98
N ASP A 139 -2.79 16.41 6.79
CA ASP A 139 -4.09 15.90 6.37
C ASP A 139 -3.90 14.51 5.74
N PRO A 140 -4.45 13.43 6.32
CA PRO A 140 -4.33 12.08 5.76
C PRO A 140 -5.01 11.92 4.40
N ASP A 141 -5.86 12.86 3.99
CA ASP A 141 -6.44 12.91 2.65
C ASP A 141 -5.54 13.63 1.64
N ASN A 142 -4.48 14.28 2.10
CA ASN A 142 -3.50 14.93 1.24
C ASN A 142 -2.53 13.90 0.66
N LEU A 143 -2.40 13.86 -0.66
CA LEU A 143 -1.47 12.95 -1.36
C LEU A 143 0.02 13.17 -1.04
N LYS A 144 0.37 14.20 -0.27
CA LYS A 144 1.71 14.39 0.27
C LYS A 144 2.11 13.29 1.26
N TYR A 145 1.14 12.69 1.95
CA TYR A 145 1.35 11.72 3.02
C TYR A 145 0.80 10.35 2.64
N SER A 146 1.66 9.33 2.61
CA SER A 146 1.19 7.95 2.51
C SER A 146 0.74 7.48 3.89
N CYS A 147 -0.46 6.92 3.98
CA CYS A 147 -1.08 6.62 5.25
C CYS A 147 -1.59 5.16 5.30
N ILE A 148 -1.52 4.57 6.49
CA ILE A 148 -2.24 3.35 6.84
C ILE A 148 -3.41 3.79 7.71
N ARG A 149 -4.62 3.64 7.20
CA ARG A 149 -5.84 4.21 7.76
C ARG A 149 -6.75 3.13 8.33
N TYR A 150 -7.32 3.43 9.46
CA TYR A 150 -8.34 2.59 10.08
C TYR A 150 -9.73 2.97 9.61
N ALA A 151 -10.51 1.98 9.20
CA ALA A 151 -11.90 2.17 8.80
C ALA A 151 -12.82 1.27 9.64
N PRO A 152 -13.55 1.84 10.64
CA PRO A 152 -14.40 1.09 11.55
C PRO A 152 -15.74 0.71 10.91
N ILE A 153 -15.70 0.01 9.79
CA ILE A 153 -16.87 -0.45 9.05
C ILE A 153 -16.84 -1.97 8.89
N GLY A 154 -18.03 -2.56 8.68
CA GLY A 154 -18.24 -4.00 8.65
C GLY A 154 -17.78 -4.72 7.37
N ILE A 155 -16.76 -4.20 6.68
CA ILE A 155 -16.19 -4.82 5.48
C ILE A 155 -15.06 -5.78 5.89
N GLU A 156 -15.13 -7.03 5.44
CA GLU A 156 -14.11 -8.06 5.66
C GLU A 156 -13.04 -7.95 4.55
N ASN A 157 -12.23 -6.90 4.57
CA ASN A 157 -11.20 -6.65 3.57
C ASN A 157 -10.13 -5.66 4.07
N ALA A 158 -9.08 -5.51 3.26
CA ALA A 158 -8.12 -4.43 3.29
C ALA A 158 -7.87 -3.92 1.87
N MET A 159 -7.46 -2.69 1.71
CA MET A 159 -7.19 -2.09 0.39
C MET A 159 -5.94 -1.22 0.46
N GLY A 160 -5.10 -1.33 -0.57
CA GLY A 160 -3.89 -0.51 -0.70
C GLY A 160 -3.81 0.21 -2.04
N PRO A 161 -4.71 1.18 -2.34
CA PRO A 161 -4.61 1.95 -3.56
C PRO A 161 -3.34 2.82 -3.56
N SER A 162 -2.75 2.99 -4.75
CA SER A 162 -1.64 3.90 -4.96
C SER A 162 -1.95 4.89 -6.09
N TRP A 163 -1.36 6.07 -5.99
CA TRP A 163 -1.36 7.08 -7.04
C TRP A 163 0.01 7.08 -7.70
N VAL A 164 0.02 6.98 -9.01
CA VAL A 164 1.24 6.81 -9.79
C VAL A 164 1.41 7.91 -10.82
N ASP A 165 2.66 8.26 -11.11
CA ASP A 165 2.98 9.07 -12.28
C ASP A 165 2.73 8.24 -13.55
N PRO A 166 1.76 8.63 -14.40
CA PRO A 166 1.42 7.87 -15.59
C PRO A 166 2.54 7.82 -16.63
N ARG A 167 3.56 8.67 -16.50
CA ARG A 167 4.70 8.71 -17.43
C ARG A 167 5.70 7.58 -17.16
N SER A 168 5.77 7.07 -15.92
CA SER A 168 6.83 6.17 -15.48
C SER A 168 6.38 4.98 -14.64
N GLY A 169 5.17 5.03 -14.06
CA GLY A 169 4.74 4.08 -13.03
C GLY A 169 5.37 4.36 -11.66
N GLU A 170 5.96 5.55 -11.45
CA GLU A 170 6.44 5.95 -10.12
C GLU A 170 5.28 6.06 -9.14
N ILE A 171 5.36 5.38 -8.00
CA ILE A 171 4.39 5.54 -6.92
C ILE A 171 4.68 6.86 -6.20
N LEU A 172 3.71 7.77 -6.27
CA LEU A 172 3.79 9.09 -5.64
C LEU A 172 3.23 9.05 -4.21
N ASN A 173 2.19 8.25 -4.02
CA ASN A 173 1.51 8.07 -2.74
C ASN A 173 0.85 6.69 -2.71
N ALA A 174 0.71 6.14 -1.52
CA ALA A 174 -0.12 4.97 -1.27
C ALA A 174 -0.95 5.18 0.01
N SER A 175 -2.22 4.79 -0.05
CA SER A 175 -3.10 4.79 1.12
C SER A 175 -3.61 3.38 1.35
N VAL A 176 -3.26 2.83 2.50
CA VAL A 176 -3.73 1.51 2.92
C VAL A 176 -4.93 1.70 3.84
N TYR A 177 -6.01 0.99 3.57
CA TYR A 177 -7.21 1.00 4.40
C TYR A 177 -7.39 -0.39 5.01
N LEU A 178 -7.32 -0.47 6.33
CA LEU A 178 -7.65 -1.66 7.10
C LEU A 178 -9.06 -1.50 7.67
N TYR A 179 -9.98 -2.29 7.18
CA TYR A 179 -11.34 -2.34 7.72
C TYR A 179 -11.38 -3.16 9.01
N HIS A 180 -12.26 -2.76 9.95
CA HIS A 180 -12.31 -3.44 11.25
C HIS A 180 -12.51 -4.95 11.14
N ASN A 181 -13.41 -5.38 10.24
CA ASN A 181 -13.72 -6.78 10.08
C ASN A 181 -12.65 -7.60 9.33
N VAL A 182 -11.51 -7.01 8.97
CA VAL A 182 -10.37 -7.79 8.47
C VAL A 182 -9.93 -8.87 9.49
N ILE A 183 -10.06 -8.58 10.78
CA ILE A 183 -9.78 -9.56 11.85
C ILE A 183 -10.68 -10.79 11.75
N LYS A 184 -11.97 -10.58 11.46
CA LYS A 184 -12.90 -11.71 11.25
C LYS A 184 -12.50 -12.53 10.02
N LEU A 185 -12.11 -11.87 8.93
CA LEU A 185 -11.60 -12.54 7.74
C LEU A 185 -10.36 -13.39 8.07
N LEU A 186 -9.40 -12.82 8.79
CA LEU A 186 -8.18 -13.52 9.20
C LEU A 186 -8.48 -14.74 10.08
N ASN A 187 -9.35 -14.58 11.07
CA ASN A 187 -9.78 -15.70 11.92
C ASN A 187 -10.36 -16.86 11.09
N ASN A 188 -11.25 -16.52 10.16
CA ASN A 188 -11.89 -17.51 9.29
C ASN A 188 -10.85 -18.22 8.39
N TRP A 189 -9.94 -17.46 7.78
CA TRP A 189 -8.90 -18.01 6.92
C TRP A 189 -7.91 -18.88 7.68
N LEU A 190 -7.43 -18.43 8.83
CA LEU A 190 -6.54 -19.21 9.68
C LEU A 190 -7.19 -20.53 10.05
N PHE A 191 -8.45 -20.52 10.51
CA PHE A 191 -9.14 -21.73 10.85
C PHE A 191 -9.31 -22.66 9.64
N ILE A 192 -9.86 -22.16 8.53
CA ILE A 192 -10.18 -22.99 7.36
C ILE A 192 -8.90 -23.55 6.71
N GLN A 193 -7.85 -22.74 6.61
CA GLN A 193 -6.66 -23.14 5.85
C GLN A 193 -5.62 -23.88 6.69
N THR A 194 -5.53 -23.59 7.98
CA THR A 194 -4.42 -24.10 8.79
C THR A 194 -4.82 -25.01 9.94
N ALA A 195 -6.09 -25.15 10.27
CA ALA A 195 -6.54 -25.95 11.43
C ALA A 195 -6.13 -27.43 11.37
N GLN A 196 -5.89 -27.98 10.19
CA GLN A 196 -5.41 -29.36 10.08
C GLN A 196 -3.94 -29.49 10.57
N ALA A 197 -3.10 -28.51 10.26
CA ALA A 197 -1.68 -28.50 10.57
C ALA A 197 -1.35 -27.78 11.89
N ASP A 198 -2.00 -26.65 12.16
CA ASP A 198 -1.75 -25.83 13.34
C ASP A 198 -2.82 -25.99 14.42
N LYS A 199 -2.43 -26.61 15.54
CA LYS A 199 -3.32 -26.85 16.68
C LYS A 199 -3.72 -25.56 17.39
N ARG A 200 -2.95 -24.47 17.28
CA ARG A 200 -3.21 -23.18 17.95
C ARG A 200 -4.48 -22.53 17.45
N VAL A 201 -4.88 -22.77 16.20
CA VAL A 201 -6.10 -22.20 15.61
C VAL A 201 -7.35 -23.05 15.85
N ARG A 202 -7.24 -24.22 16.51
CA ARG A 202 -8.39 -25.11 16.81
C ARG A 202 -9.16 -24.70 18.05
N HIS A 203 -8.83 -23.60 18.68
CA HIS A 203 -9.49 -23.10 19.88
C HIS A 203 -10.69 -22.21 19.52
N LYS A 204 -11.69 -22.15 20.37
CA LYS A 204 -12.83 -21.23 20.23
C LYS A 204 -12.41 -19.77 20.11
N VAL A 205 -11.30 -19.42 20.74
CA VAL A 205 -10.65 -18.12 20.64
C VAL A 205 -9.22 -18.37 20.18
N ILE A 206 -8.83 -17.79 19.06
CA ILE A 206 -7.46 -17.87 18.54
C ILE A 206 -6.53 -17.09 19.48
N PRO A 207 -5.38 -17.65 19.87
CA PRO A 207 -4.41 -16.94 20.71
C PRO A 207 -3.98 -15.61 20.09
N ARG A 208 -3.77 -14.60 20.93
CA ARG A 208 -3.44 -13.25 20.50
C ARG A 208 -2.17 -13.22 19.63
N GLU A 209 -1.13 -13.95 20.03
CA GLU A 209 0.13 -14.05 19.26
C GLU A 209 -0.08 -14.49 17.82
N VAL A 210 -0.99 -15.44 17.58
CA VAL A 210 -1.32 -15.92 16.22
C VAL A 210 -2.05 -14.84 15.43
N MET A 211 -2.89 -14.05 16.09
CA MET A 211 -3.59 -12.93 15.47
C MET A 211 -2.67 -11.76 15.16
N ASP A 212 -1.71 -11.49 16.06
CA ASP A 212 -0.71 -10.43 15.85
C ASP A 212 0.19 -10.80 14.65
N ASP A 213 0.58 -12.07 14.53
CA ASP A 213 1.29 -12.59 13.35
C ASP A 213 0.45 -12.42 12.08
N ALA A 214 -0.81 -12.84 12.11
CA ALA A 214 -1.70 -12.72 10.95
C ALA A 214 -1.89 -11.26 10.52
N LEU A 215 -2.02 -10.34 11.48
CA LEU A 215 -2.14 -8.91 11.20
C LEU A 215 -0.87 -8.35 10.56
N ARG A 216 0.31 -8.78 10.99
CA ARG A 216 1.60 -8.41 10.34
C ARG A 216 1.66 -8.84 8.89
N TYR A 217 1.08 -9.99 8.54
CA TYR A 217 1.06 -10.47 7.15
C TYR A 217 0.02 -9.76 6.26
N VAL A 218 -0.97 -9.09 6.83
CA VAL A 218 -1.99 -8.34 6.07
C VAL A 218 -1.53 -6.94 5.70
N VAL A 219 -0.68 -6.34 6.49
CA VAL A 219 -0.09 -5.02 6.25
C VAL A 219 1.14 -5.12 5.38
#